data_d6e4bf37b6d97ac02aa55e1279fa4d72
#
_entry.id   d6e4bf37b6d97ac02aa55e1279fa4d72
#
_cell.length_a   1.000
_cell.length_b   1.000
_cell.length_c   1.000
_cell.angle_alpha   90.00
_cell.angle_beta   90.00
_cell.angle_gamma   90.00
#
_symmetry.space_group_name_H-M   'P 1'
#
loop_
_entity.id
_entity.type
_entity.pdbx_description
1 polymer ?
#
loop_
_entity_poly.entity_id
_entity_poly.type
_entity_poly.pdbx_seq_one_letter_code
_entity_poly.pdbx_strand_id
1 'polypeptide(L)'
;KSYGPTGAFNAQPFEGSRSWAGARPELRAIGSDARGVAAHIGLLRRFIKVCEVDLLVAELGLYAVRPDLEGLGISHAMRVMYPVLQELGVPFGFGTVRSALEKHMKRLVERQGLATLMHGIRVRSTQPDVYPNLSPTRLEDAIVVVFPLGRSISE
;
A
#
# COMPACT_ATOMS: atom_id res chain seq x y z
N LYS A 1 12.61 -10.34 8.69
CA LYS A 1 11.38 -10.80 8.02
C LYS A 1 10.23 -9.87 8.41
N SER A 2 9.97 -8.83 7.62
CA SER A 2 8.96 -7.81 7.90
C SER A 2 7.51 -8.34 7.91
N TYR A 3 7.27 -9.48 7.30
CA TYR A 3 5.97 -10.14 7.18
C TYR A 3 5.98 -11.55 7.77
N GLY A 4 6.87 -11.79 8.73
CA GLY A 4 7.04 -13.07 9.39
C GLY A 4 5.89 -13.47 10.34
N PRO A 5 6.09 -14.40 11.26
CA PRO A 5 5.06 -15.15 11.97
C PRO A 5 4.30 -14.29 12.99
N THR A 6 3.72 -13.19 12.58
CA THR A 6 2.88 -12.35 13.46
C THR A 6 1.44 -12.86 13.56
N GLY A 7 1.17 -14.11 13.14
CA GLY A 7 -0.20 -14.61 13.04
C GLY A 7 -1.05 -13.80 12.06
N ALA A 8 -0.41 -12.84 11.41
CA ALA A 8 -1.09 -11.95 10.51
C ALA A 8 -1.42 -12.70 9.23
N PHE A 9 -2.56 -12.40 8.75
CA PHE A 9 -3.16 -12.67 7.47
C PHE A 9 -2.20 -12.77 6.27
N ASN A 10 -1.03 -12.15 6.31
CA ASN A 10 -0.06 -12.07 5.23
C ASN A 10 1.13 -13.03 5.36
N ALA A 11 1.14 -13.98 6.29
CA ALA A 11 2.25 -14.91 6.40
C ALA A 11 2.31 -15.87 5.21
N GLN A 12 1.16 -16.35 4.75
CA GLN A 12 1.07 -17.32 3.66
C GLN A 12 1.26 -16.76 2.25
N PRO A 13 0.82 -15.52 1.91
CA PRO A 13 0.92 -15.00 0.54
C PRO A 13 2.33 -14.91 -0.02
N PHE A 14 3.33 -14.94 0.85
CA PHE A 14 4.74 -14.77 0.48
C PHE A 14 5.52 -16.09 0.47
N GLU A 15 4.84 -17.21 0.59
CA GLU A 15 5.46 -18.51 0.43
C GLU A 15 5.61 -18.87 -1.05
N GLY A 16 6.77 -19.39 -1.41
CA GLY A 16 7.07 -19.81 -2.78
C GLY A 16 7.05 -18.63 -3.77
N SER A 17 6.33 -18.78 -4.87
CA SER A 17 6.20 -17.77 -5.93
C SER A 17 5.04 -16.79 -5.72
N ARG A 18 4.34 -16.87 -4.61
CA ARG A 18 3.17 -16.02 -4.34
C ARG A 18 3.57 -14.56 -4.19
N SER A 19 2.73 -13.69 -4.69
CA SER A 19 2.92 -12.26 -4.64
C SER A 19 1.78 -11.55 -3.93
N TRP A 20 2.00 -10.31 -3.59
CA TRP A 20 1.04 -9.44 -2.95
C TRP A 20 -0.27 -9.34 -3.74
N ALA A 21 -1.39 -9.54 -3.06
CA ALA A 21 -2.74 -9.42 -3.62
C ALA A 21 -2.95 -10.20 -4.94
N GLY A 22 -2.25 -11.32 -5.11
CA GLY A 22 -2.34 -12.14 -6.32
C GLY A 22 -1.70 -11.50 -7.56
N ALA A 23 -1.04 -10.35 -7.41
CA ALA A 23 -0.36 -9.64 -8.49
C ALA A 23 1.07 -9.26 -8.12
N ARG A 24 1.91 -9.08 -9.12
CA ARG A 24 3.26 -8.53 -8.93
C ARG A 24 3.19 -7.00 -8.98
N PRO A 25 3.92 -6.28 -8.11
CA PRO A 25 4.05 -4.85 -8.28
C PRO A 25 4.58 -4.49 -9.67
N GLU A 26 3.95 -3.51 -10.33
CA GLU A 26 4.46 -2.94 -11.57
C GLU A 26 5.75 -2.16 -11.31
N LEU A 27 5.74 -1.40 -10.22
CA LEU A 27 6.87 -0.57 -9.80
C LEU A 27 7.23 -0.87 -8.36
N ARG A 28 8.50 -0.64 -8.04
CA ARG A 28 9.02 -0.77 -6.68
C ARG A 28 9.98 0.36 -6.38
N ALA A 29 9.82 1.00 -5.23
CA ALA A 29 10.90 1.79 -4.67
C ALA A 29 11.66 0.94 -3.65
N ILE A 30 12.97 0.88 -3.82
CA ILE A 30 13.87 0.11 -2.96
C ILE A 30 14.92 1.06 -2.43
N GLY A 31 14.92 1.26 -1.13
CA GLY A 31 16.03 1.89 -0.42
C GLY A 31 17.06 0.84 -0.06
N SER A 32 18.34 1.10 -0.26
CA SER A 32 19.43 0.21 0.11
C SER A 32 20.57 0.96 0.78
N ASP A 33 21.32 0.27 1.61
CA ASP A 33 22.57 0.70 2.22
C ASP A 33 23.66 -0.37 2.00
N ALA A 34 24.82 -0.21 2.62
CA ALA A 34 25.92 -1.18 2.53
C ALA A 34 25.55 -2.59 3.04
N ARG A 35 24.48 -2.73 3.81
CA ARG A 35 23.98 -4.00 4.35
C ARG A 35 22.86 -4.63 3.52
N GLY A 36 22.49 -4.00 2.41
CA GLY A 36 21.45 -4.48 1.50
C GLY A 36 20.15 -3.67 1.56
N VAL A 37 19.03 -4.32 1.30
CA VAL A 37 17.71 -3.65 1.27
C VAL A 37 17.35 -3.09 2.64
N ALA A 38 17.13 -1.80 2.70
CA ALA A 38 16.77 -1.02 3.88
C ALA A 38 15.26 -0.75 3.96
N ALA A 39 14.63 -0.45 2.82
CA ALA A 39 13.21 -0.20 2.73
C ALA A 39 12.65 -0.62 1.37
N HIS A 40 11.36 -0.89 1.33
CA HIS A 40 10.65 -1.30 0.13
C HIS A 40 9.21 -0.78 0.15
N ILE A 41 8.72 -0.36 -1.00
CA ILE A 41 7.30 -0.17 -1.27
C ILE A 41 6.99 -0.64 -2.69
N GLY A 42 5.89 -1.34 -2.84
CA GLY A 42 5.37 -1.78 -4.14
C GLY A 42 4.19 -0.95 -4.57
N LEU A 43 3.99 -0.88 -5.87
CA LEU A 43 2.87 -0.22 -6.52
C LEU A 43 2.37 -1.08 -7.67
N LEU A 44 1.06 -1.13 -7.82
CA LEU A 44 0.42 -1.67 -9.01
C LEU A 44 -0.82 -0.84 -9.37
N ARG A 45 -1.10 -0.71 -10.66
CA ARG A 45 -2.37 -0.15 -11.11
C ARG A 45 -3.41 -1.24 -11.16
N ARG A 46 -4.60 -0.93 -10.69
CA ARG A 46 -5.73 -1.85 -10.75
C ARG A 46 -7.05 -1.12 -10.83
N PHE A 47 -8.05 -1.78 -11.38
CA PHE A 47 -9.42 -1.31 -11.29
C PHE A 47 -9.98 -1.59 -9.89
N ILE A 48 -10.61 -0.59 -9.31
CA ILE A 48 -11.44 -0.73 -8.13
C ILE A 48 -12.81 -0.14 -8.42
N LYS A 49 -13.82 -0.62 -7.71
CA LYS A 49 -15.15 -0.01 -7.74
C LYS A 49 -15.31 0.87 -6.51
N VAL A 50 -15.62 2.14 -6.72
CA VAL A 50 -15.97 3.10 -5.68
C VAL A 50 -17.44 3.46 -5.87
N CYS A 51 -18.29 3.01 -4.95
CA CYS A 51 -19.74 2.99 -5.15
C CYS A 51 -20.08 2.24 -6.45
N GLU A 52 -20.60 2.95 -7.47
CA GLU A 52 -20.98 2.35 -8.76
C GLU A 52 -20.00 2.68 -9.89
N VAL A 53 -18.88 3.34 -9.59
CA VAL A 53 -17.90 3.78 -10.59
C VAL A 53 -16.65 2.89 -10.55
N ASP A 54 -16.27 2.36 -11.71
CA ASP A 54 -15.02 1.64 -11.88
C ASP A 54 -13.90 2.65 -12.20
N LEU A 55 -12.85 2.62 -11.40
CA LEU A 55 -11.71 3.53 -11.49
C LEU A 55 -10.41 2.75 -11.60
N LEU A 56 -9.56 3.13 -12.54
CA LEU A 56 -8.17 2.70 -12.58
C LEU A 56 -7.36 3.57 -11.61
N VAL A 57 -6.76 2.94 -10.61
CA VAL A 57 -6.04 3.62 -9.53
C VAL A 57 -4.70 2.97 -9.27
N ALA A 58 -3.83 3.62 -8.50
CA ALA A 58 -2.59 3.04 -8.03
C ALA A 58 -2.76 2.48 -6.61
N GLU A 59 -2.57 1.19 -6.43
CA GLU A 59 -2.52 0.57 -5.10
C GLU A 59 -1.07 0.49 -4.63
N LEU A 60 -0.81 1.06 -3.44
CA LEU A 60 0.48 0.99 -2.77
C LEU A 60 0.44 -0.05 -1.66
N GLY A 61 1.45 -0.88 -1.60
CA GLY A 61 1.57 -1.91 -0.58
C GLY A 61 2.97 -2.45 -0.45
N LEU A 62 3.12 -3.53 0.29
CA LEU A 62 4.41 -4.13 0.60
C LEU A 62 5.40 -3.12 1.23
N TYR A 63 4.86 -2.12 1.93
CA TYR A 63 5.68 -1.16 2.64
C TYR A 63 6.40 -1.87 3.80
N ALA A 64 7.71 -1.80 3.77
CA ALA A 64 8.56 -2.39 4.79
C ALA A 64 9.80 -1.53 5.00
N VAL A 65 10.22 -1.42 6.23
CA VAL A 65 11.51 -0.86 6.64
C VAL A 65 12.24 -1.92 7.46
N ARG A 66 13.54 -2.03 7.26
CA ARG A 66 14.37 -2.94 8.05
C ARG A 66 14.31 -2.51 9.54
N PRO A 67 14.16 -3.46 10.48
CA PRO A 67 13.91 -3.14 11.89
C PRO A 67 14.94 -2.20 12.54
N ASP A 68 16.21 -2.32 12.19
CA ASP A 68 17.27 -1.46 12.71
C ASP A 68 17.22 -0.02 12.19
N LEU A 69 16.39 0.25 11.19
CA LEU A 69 16.19 1.56 10.59
C LEU A 69 14.81 2.17 10.88
N GLU A 70 14.00 1.45 11.65
CA GLU A 70 12.70 1.97 12.08
C GLU A 70 12.88 3.21 12.97
N GLY A 71 12.01 4.20 12.78
CA GLY A 71 12.09 5.46 13.50
C GLY A 71 13.13 6.47 13.00
N LEU A 72 14.03 6.08 12.10
CA LEU A 72 15.08 6.97 11.55
C LEU A 72 14.61 7.82 10.35
N GLY A 73 13.31 7.83 10.06
CA GLY A 73 12.76 8.67 9.00
C GLY A 73 12.94 8.12 7.57
N ILE A 74 13.34 6.86 7.42
CA ILE A 74 13.50 6.20 6.12
C ILE A 74 12.23 6.29 5.26
N SER A 75 11.05 6.31 5.89
CA SER A 75 9.77 6.53 5.20
C SER A 75 9.72 7.83 4.39
N HIS A 76 10.49 8.85 4.76
CA HIS A 76 10.60 10.07 3.97
C HIS A 76 11.27 9.85 2.62
N ALA A 77 12.19 8.90 2.51
CA ALA A 77 12.84 8.56 1.25
C ALA A 77 11.84 8.01 0.22
N MET A 78 10.72 7.44 0.68
CA MET A 78 9.66 6.94 -0.20
C MET A 78 8.93 8.04 -0.98
N ARG A 79 9.14 9.31 -0.64
CA ARG A 79 8.62 10.47 -1.40
C ARG A 79 9.09 10.48 -2.85
N VAL A 80 10.20 9.84 -3.15
CA VAL A 80 10.70 9.70 -4.55
C VAL A 80 9.71 8.98 -5.47
N MET A 81 8.76 8.23 -4.88
CA MET A 81 7.68 7.60 -5.64
C MET A 81 6.62 8.60 -6.13
N TYR A 82 6.46 9.74 -5.48
CA TYR A 82 5.33 10.64 -5.76
C TYR A 82 5.35 11.20 -7.20
N PRO A 83 6.45 11.70 -7.72
CA PRO A 83 6.53 12.11 -9.13
C PRO A 83 6.19 10.97 -10.09
N VAL A 84 6.70 9.77 -9.81
CA VAL A 84 6.43 8.58 -10.62
C VAL A 84 4.93 8.22 -10.59
N LEU A 85 4.29 8.33 -9.43
CA LEU A 85 2.86 8.13 -9.29
C LEU A 85 2.04 9.11 -10.14
N GLN A 86 2.46 10.37 -10.19
CA GLN A 86 1.79 11.40 -10.99
C GLN A 86 1.87 11.12 -12.50
N GLU A 87 2.95 10.48 -12.96
CA GLU A 87 3.13 10.10 -14.37
C GLU A 87 2.24 8.91 -14.79
N LEU A 88 1.69 8.16 -13.85
CA LEU A 88 0.85 7.00 -14.16
C LEU A 88 -0.50 7.34 -14.78
N GLY A 89 -0.91 8.60 -14.74
CA GLY A 89 -2.17 9.06 -15.34
C GLY A 89 -3.42 8.52 -14.64
N VAL A 90 -3.31 8.17 -13.35
CA VAL A 90 -4.43 7.71 -12.53
C VAL A 90 -4.89 8.83 -11.57
N PRO A 91 -6.19 8.88 -11.20
CA PRO A 91 -6.73 9.99 -10.39
C PRO A 91 -6.16 10.02 -8.97
N PHE A 92 -5.90 8.85 -8.39
CA PHE A 92 -5.32 8.75 -7.05
C PHE A 92 -4.60 7.41 -6.83
N GLY A 93 -3.75 7.42 -5.83
CA GLY A 93 -3.20 6.21 -5.22
C GLY A 93 -3.83 5.96 -3.86
N PHE A 94 -3.83 4.71 -3.43
CA PHE A 94 -4.29 4.36 -2.10
C PHE A 94 -3.49 3.20 -1.51
N GLY A 95 -3.56 3.05 -0.20
CA GLY A 95 -3.05 1.89 0.50
C GLY A 95 -3.89 1.60 1.75
N THR A 96 -4.05 0.34 2.07
CA THR A 96 -4.67 -0.05 3.35
C THR A 96 -3.63 -0.02 4.46
N VAL A 97 -4.02 0.49 5.60
CA VAL A 97 -3.16 0.69 6.76
C VAL A 97 -3.62 -0.23 7.89
N ARG A 98 -2.71 -1.00 8.45
CA ARG A 98 -3.00 -1.78 9.66
C ARG A 98 -3.17 -0.83 10.85
N SER A 99 -4.09 -1.14 11.75
CA SER A 99 -4.34 -0.34 12.96
C SER A 99 -3.06 -0.09 13.78
N ALA A 100 -2.17 -1.06 13.84
CA ALA A 100 -0.87 -0.91 14.51
C ALA A 100 0.02 0.18 13.89
N LEU A 101 -0.17 0.51 12.62
CA LEU A 101 0.61 1.52 11.89
C LEU A 101 -0.12 2.87 11.77
N GLU A 102 -1.35 2.97 12.26
CA GLU A 102 -2.19 4.16 12.13
C GLU A 102 -1.49 5.43 12.63
N LYS A 103 -0.94 5.39 13.85
CA LYS A 103 -0.22 6.54 14.44
C LYS A 103 1.00 6.96 13.61
N HIS A 104 1.68 6.00 13.01
CA HIS A 104 2.82 6.26 12.13
C HIS A 104 2.34 6.93 10.83
N MET A 105 1.31 6.39 10.21
CA MET A 105 0.76 6.94 8.96
C MET A 105 0.15 8.32 9.16
N LYS A 106 -0.55 8.54 10.27
CA LYS A 106 -1.08 9.87 10.62
C LYS A 106 0.03 10.92 10.65
N ARG A 107 1.11 10.64 11.36
CA ARG A 107 2.28 11.56 11.42
C ARG A 107 2.91 11.78 10.05
N LEU A 108 2.99 10.74 9.23
CA LEU A 108 3.54 10.82 7.88
C LEU A 108 2.69 11.73 6.99
N VAL A 109 1.38 11.54 6.99
CA VAL A 109 0.40 12.33 6.25
C VAL A 109 0.44 13.80 6.68
N GLU A 110 0.40 14.07 7.98
CA GLU A 110 0.46 15.43 8.53
C GLU A 110 1.74 16.18 8.15
N ARG A 111 2.89 15.48 8.15
CA ARG A 111 4.18 16.09 7.79
C ARG A 111 4.35 16.34 6.30
N GLN A 112 3.77 15.50 5.47
CA GLN A 112 3.97 15.58 4.02
C GLN A 112 2.92 16.42 3.32
N GLY A 113 1.69 16.48 3.86
CA GLY A 113 0.56 17.21 3.24
C GLY A 113 0.13 16.66 1.87
N LEU A 114 0.58 15.43 1.52
CA LEU A 114 0.37 14.85 0.20
C LEU A 114 -0.74 13.79 0.16
N ALA A 115 -1.29 13.45 1.30
CA ALA A 115 -2.25 12.37 1.42
C ALA A 115 -3.30 12.67 2.48
N THR A 116 -4.37 11.90 2.47
CA THR A 116 -5.43 11.92 3.49
C THR A 116 -5.57 10.52 4.08
N LEU A 117 -5.73 10.44 5.39
CA LEU A 117 -6.04 9.21 6.10
C LEU A 117 -7.54 9.14 6.34
N MET A 118 -8.17 8.09 5.85
CA MET A 118 -9.61 7.86 5.95
C MET A 118 -9.90 6.62 6.81
N HIS A 119 -10.89 6.71 7.67
CA HIS A 119 -11.33 5.63 8.56
C HIS A 119 -12.71 5.12 8.18
N GLY A 120 -13.03 3.90 8.61
CA GLY A 120 -14.34 3.31 8.40
C GLY A 120 -14.68 3.06 6.93
N ILE A 121 -13.66 2.91 6.09
CA ILE A 121 -13.86 2.56 4.68
C ILE A 121 -14.13 1.07 4.58
N ARG A 122 -15.32 0.73 4.10
CA ARG A 122 -15.68 -0.65 3.87
C ARG A 122 -15.11 -1.14 2.55
N VAL A 123 -14.17 -2.06 2.63
CA VAL A 123 -13.47 -2.62 1.48
C VAL A 123 -13.95 -4.04 1.24
N ARG A 124 -14.35 -4.34 0.00
CA ARG A 124 -14.58 -5.70 -0.48
C ARG A 124 -13.42 -6.10 -1.37
N SER A 125 -12.71 -7.14 -1.00
CA SER A 125 -11.66 -7.72 -1.83
C SER A 125 -12.02 -9.13 -2.24
N THR A 126 -11.66 -9.49 -3.49
CA THR A 126 -11.84 -10.84 -4.03
C THR A 126 -10.48 -11.34 -4.51
N GLN A 127 -9.98 -12.39 -3.87
CA GLN A 127 -8.66 -12.95 -4.13
C GLN A 127 -8.73 -14.48 -4.09
N PRO A 128 -9.39 -15.12 -5.08
CA PRO A 128 -9.71 -16.54 -5.04
C PRO A 128 -8.47 -17.44 -5.01
N ASP A 129 -7.36 -17.00 -5.60
CA ASP A 129 -6.18 -17.84 -5.81
C ASP A 129 -5.09 -17.64 -4.74
N VAL A 130 -5.25 -16.65 -3.87
CA VAL A 130 -4.22 -16.30 -2.88
C VAL A 130 -4.43 -17.04 -1.55
N TYR A 131 -5.69 -17.33 -1.22
CA TYR A 131 -6.07 -17.96 0.05
C TYR A 131 -7.06 -19.09 -0.18
N PRO A 132 -6.60 -20.29 -0.56
CA PRO A 132 -7.48 -21.41 -0.90
C PRO A 132 -8.39 -21.85 0.26
N ASN A 133 -8.00 -21.59 1.49
CA ASN A 133 -8.75 -21.97 2.69
C ASN A 133 -9.62 -20.85 3.28
N LEU A 134 -9.67 -19.68 2.63
CA LEU A 134 -10.48 -18.55 3.07
C LEU A 134 -11.54 -18.24 2.03
N SER A 135 -12.58 -17.50 2.46
CA SER A 135 -13.58 -17.00 1.51
C SER A 135 -12.89 -16.20 0.40
N PRO A 136 -13.20 -16.48 -0.88
CA PRO A 136 -12.64 -15.74 -2.00
C PRO A 136 -13.02 -14.26 -1.97
N THR A 137 -14.08 -13.91 -1.28
CA THR A 137 -14.54 -12.53 -1.09
C THR A 137 -14.54 -12.19 0.38
N ARG A 138 -13.89 -11.08 0.73
CA ARG A 138 -13.81 -10.55 2.08
C ARG A 138 -14.37 -9.14 2.12
N LEU A 139 -15.08 -8.86 3.19
CA LEU A 139 -15.57 -7.53 3.52
C LEU A 139 -14.94 -7.12 4.86
N GLU A 140 -14.23 -6.03 4.87
CA GLU A 140 -13.55 -5.53 6.07
C GLU A 140 -13.62 -4.01 6.17
N ASP A 141 -13.66 -3.50 7.39
CA ASP A 141 -13.49 -2.08 7.64
C ASP A 141 -11.99 -1.77 7.64
N ALA A 142 -11.60 -0.83 6.81
CA ALA A 142 -10.20 -0.48 6.61
C ALA A 142 -9.90 0.97 6.99
N ILE A 143 -8.67 1.19 7.43
CA ILE A 143 -8.04 2.50 7.42
C ILE A 143 -7.33 2.61 6.07
N VAL A 144 -7.62 3.66 5.32
CA VAL A 144 -7.09 3.86 3.98
C VAL A 144 -6.34 5.18 3.93
N VAL A 145 -5.12 5.16 3.41
CA VAL A 145 -4.40 6.36 3.03
C VAL A 145 -4.62 6.61 1.53
N VAL A 146 -5.02 7.82 1.19
CA VAL A 146 -5.33 8.23 -0.19
C VAL A 146 -4.40 9.36 -0.61
N PHE A 147 -3.77 9.20 -1.76
CA PHE A 147 -2.87 10.17 -2.39
C PHE A 147 -3.52 10.72 -3.65
N PRO A 148 -3.96 11.98 -3.70
CA PRO A 148 -4.45 12.58 -4.94
C PRO A 148 -3.29 12.71 -5.94
N LEU A 149 -3.45 12.20 -7.14
CA LEU A 149 -2.42 12.18 -8.18
C LEU A 149 -2.84 12.95 -9.42
N GLY A 150 -4.14 13.05 -9.67
CA GLY A 150 -4.68 13.87 -10.75
C GLY A 150 -4.43 15.35 -10.48
N ARG A 151 -4.28 16.14 -11.55
CA ARG A 151 -4.47 17.57 -11.43
C ARG A 151 -5.89 17.76 -10.91
N SER A 152 -6.04 18.58 -9.87
CA SER A 152 -7.36 18.91 -9.36
C SER A 152 -8.29 19.17 -10.54
N ILE A 153 -9.36 18.41 -10.66
CA ILE A 153 -10.48 18.78 -11.51
C ILE A 153 -11.09 19.98 -10.79
N SER A 154 -10.43 21.13 -10.94
CA SER A 154 -11.04 22.41 -10.71
C SER A 154 -11.71 22.73 -12.04
N GLU A 155 -12.93 22.23 -12.19
CA GLU A 155 -14.02 22.79 -13.00
C GLU A 155 -15.09 21.72 -13.21
#